data_ac886a6ae7d79a0646080cb9310df75f
#
_entry.id   ac886a6ae7d79a0646080cb9310df75f
#
_cell.length_a   1.000
_cell.length_b   1.000
_cell.length_c   1.000
_cell.angle_alpha   90.00
_cell.angle_beta   90.00
_cell.angle_gamma   90.00
#
_symmetry.space_group_name_H-M   'P 1'
#
loop_
_entity.id
_entity.type
_entity.pdbx_description
1 polymer ?
#
loop_
_entity_poly.entity_id
_entity_poly.type
_entity_poly.pdbx_seq_one_letter_code
_entity_poly.pdbx_strand_id
1 'polypeptide(L)'
;MTKTTNILRFDQNGPNGLKEWEQMDHDSLVSGEPIQHGHIYHEISKQGYMVGIWDCTAFTDQMMPYTVDEYMLFLEGELSMLLPNGTEIEIKAGDAFIIPKGFECQWKQTGFVRKIFMILDGEMPNAGNASLKRITVPNLAQPHSMDVTMSRRDFLNAAGNMCVEVQGYGAVVQMGRTSGANELITILEGSLQLYDGEKAHVFNTGDTAYLLQGDVVDWKTNAGTRLIVASYTSPD
;
A
#
# COMPACT_ATOMS: atom_id res chain seq x y z
N MET A 1 30.27 -5.33 8.99
CA MET A 1 29.86 -4.15 8.21
C MET A 1 28.47 -3.77 8.70
N THR A 2 28.28 -2.62 9.29
CA THR A 2 26.95 -2.10 9.65
C THR A 2 26.21 -1.84 8.35
N LYS A 3 25.08 -2.55 8.12
CA LYS A 3 24.18 -2.29 7.00
C LYS A 3 23.68 -0.86 7.14
N THR A 4 23.92 -0.02 6.16
CA THR A 4 23.39 1.35 6.15
C THR A 4 21.87 1.24 5.99
N THR A 5 21.12 1.69 6.96
CA THR A 5 19.66 1.76 6.89
C THR A 5 19.26 2.83 5.89
N ASN A 6 18.39 2.51 4.97
CA ASN A 6 17.91 3.44 3.94
C ASN A 6 16.42 3.71 4.13
N ILE A 7 16.10 4.73 4.94
CA ILE A 7 14.72 5.19 5.12
C ILE A 7 14.29 5.94 3.85
N LEU A 8 13.37 5.35 3.07
CA LEU A 8 12.83 6.00 1.89
C LEU A 8 11.60 6.83 2.24
N ARG A 9 11.53 8.05 1.70
CA ARG A 9 10.31 8.86 1.67
C ARG A 9 9.70 8.75 0.29
N PHE A 10 8.42 8.42 0.22
CA PHE A 10 7.68 8.44 -1.03
C PHE A 10 7.36 9.89 -1.43
N ASP A 11 7.89 10.32 -2.56
CA ASP A 11 7.48 11.54 -3.22
C ASP A 11 6.32 11.21 -4.16
N GLN A 12 5.19 11.88 -4.00
CA GLN A 12 3.97 11.64 -4.80
C GLN A 12 4.16 11.89 -6.30
N ASN A 13 5.21 12.59 -6.68
CA ASN A 13 5.58 12.83 -8.08
C ASN A 13 6.79 11.99 -8.53
N GLY A 14 7.27 11.08 -7.67
CA GLY A 14 8.54 10.40 -7.87
C GLY A 14 9.75 11.30 -7.68
N PRO A 15 10.94 10.74 -7.37
CA PRO A 15 12.14 11.53 -7.04
C PRO A 15 12.69 12.37 -8.21
N ASN A 16 12.32 12.05 -9.45
CA ASN A 16 12.72 12.74 -10.67
C ASN A 16 11.57 12.85 -11.70
N GLY A 17 10.33 12.90 -11.23
CA GLY A 17 9.12 12.74 -12.02
C GLY A 17 8.77 11.27 -12.26
N LEU A 18 7.50 11.02 -12.58
CA LEU A 18 7.03 9.71 -12.99
C LEU A 18 7.41 9.46 -14.45
N LYS A 19 7.73 8.23 -14.79
CA LYS A 19 8.06 7.81 -16.16
C LYS A 19 6.86 7.17 -16.79
N GLU A 20 6.67 7.42 -18.08
CA GLU A 20 5.67 6.71 -18.87
C GLU A 20 5.98 5.19 -18.86
N TRP A 21 4.94 4.39 -18.65
CA TRP A 21 4.99 2.93 -18.70
C TRP A 21 4.41 2.44 -20.03
N GLU A 22 4.64 1.15 -20.31
CA GLU A 22 4.07 0.51 -21.49
C GLU A 22 2.54 0.64 -21.53
N GLN A 23 1.99 0.71 -22.73
CA GLN A 23 0.55 0.80 -22.90
C GLN A 23 -0.13 -0.45 -22.34
N MET A 24 -1.31 -0.27 -21.76
CA MET A 24 -2.15 -1.40 -21.36
C MET A 24 -2.58 -2.20 -22.58
N ASP A 25 -2.75 -3.50 -22.39
CA ASP A 25 -3.28 -4.37 -23.42
C ASP A 25 -4.72 -3.96 -23.77
N HIS A 26 -4.97 -3.60 -25.02
CA HIS A 26 -6.29 -3.21 -25.50
C HIS A 26 -7.36 -4.29 -25.28
N ASP A 27 -6.97 -5.57 -25.33
CA ASP A 27 -7.90 -6.68 -25.10
C ASP A 27 -8.34 -6.79 -23.64
N SER A 28 -7.61 -6.16 -22.72
CA SER A 28 -7.99 -6.05 -21.31
C SER A 28 -8.97 -4.91 -21.03
N LEU A 29 -9.23 -4.02 -21.99
CA LEU A 29 -10.03 -2.82 -21.82
C LEU A 29 -11.44 -2.98 -22.41
N VAL A 30 -12.42 -2.41 -21.71
CA VAL A 30 -13.77 -2.15 -22.25
C VAL A 30 -13.80 -0.81 -22.97
N SER A 31 -13.07 0.18 -22.43
CA SER A 31 -13.01 1.54 -23.00
C SER A 31 -11.82 2.32 -22.49
N GLY A 32 -11.44 3.35 -23.25
CA GLY A 32 -10.34 4.27 -22.95
C GLY A 32 -9.07 3.94 -23.72
N GLU A 33 -8.17 4.92 -23.75
CA GLU A 33 -6.79 4.80 -24.22
C GLU A 33 -5.89 5.33 -23.10
N PRO A 34 -5.67 4.53 -22.03
CA PRO A 34 -4.98 4.98 -20.84
C PRO A 34 -3.51 5.31 -21.11
N ILE A 35 -3.08 6.46 -20.63
CA ILE A 35 -1.67 6.83 -20.55
C ILE A 35 -1.29 6.69 -19.09
N GLN A 36 -0.30 5.84 -18.81
CA GLN A 36 0.13 5.54 -17.46
C GLN A 36 1.57 5.95 -17.21
N HIS A 37 1.83 6.45 -16.01
CA HIS A 37 3.18 6.75 -15.54
C HIS A 37 3.40 6.14 -14.17
N GLY A 38 4.65 5.89 -13.84
CA GLY A 38 4.98 5.36 -12.53
C GLY A 38 6.44 5.50 -12.14
N HIS A 39 6.69 5.19 -10.86
CA HIS A 39 8.02 5.03 -10.30
C HIS A 39 8.01 3.89 -9.29
N ILE A 40 8.89 2.90 -9.49
CA ILE A 40 9.07 1.79 -8.55
C ILE A 40 10.19 2.19 -7.58
N TYR A 41 9.87 2.24 -6.29
CA TYR A 41 10.83 2.54 -5.23
C TYR A 41 11.63 1.32 -4.80
N HIS A 42 11.00 0.15 -4.80
CA HIS A 42 11.65 -1.11 -4.48
C HIS A 42 10.92 -2.28 -5.15
N GLU A 43 11.68 -3.26 -5.64
CA GLU A 43 11.16 -4.51 -6.17
C GLU A 43 12.01 -5.70 -5.78
N ILE A 44 11.37 -6.87 -5.69
CA ILE A 44 12.01 -8.17 -5.57
C ILE A 44 11.40 -9.04 -6.68
N SER A 45 11.90 -8.86 -7.90
CA SER A 45 11.31 -9.41 -9.13
C SER A 45 11.11 -10.93 -9.07
N LYS A 46 12.04 -11.68 -8.43
CA LYS A 46 11.92 -13.15 -8.25
C LYS A 46 10.75 -13.58 -7.37
N GLN A 47 10.20 -12.67 -6.58
CA GLN A 47 9.11 -12.90 -5.64
C GLN A 47 7.82 -12.22 -6.11
N GLY A 48 7.85 -11.54 -7.28
CA GLY A 48 6.72 -10.79 -7.79
C GLY A 48 6.31 -9.61 -6.89
N TYR A 49 7.23 -9.09 -6.08
CA TYR A 49 6.98 -8.00 -5.15
C TYR A 49 7.46 -6.67 -5.71
N MET A 50 6.62 -5.65 -5.61
CA MET A 50 7.00 -4.28 -5.91
C MET A 50 6.18 -3.25 -5.12
N VAL A 51 6.79 -2.08 -4.91
CA VAL A 51 6.12 -0.93 -4.28
C VAL A 51 6.51 0.34 -5.01
N GLY A 52 5.51 1.22 -5.23
CA GLY A 52 5.73 2.39 -6.04
C GLY A 52 4.57 3.37 -6.04
N ILE A 53 4.65 4.28 -7.01
CA ILE A 53 3.61 5.24 -7.35
C ILE A 53 3.23 5.03 -8.80
N TRP A 54 1.95 5.14 -9.07
CA TRP A 54 1.37 5.04 -10.40
C TRP A 54 0.29 6.08 -10.58
N ASP A 55 0.22 6.65 -11.78
CA ASP A 55 -0.92 7.41 -12.23
C ASP A 55 -1.36 6.99 -13.64
N CYS A 56 -2.61 7.29 -13.94
CA CYS A 56 -3.20 6.93 -15.21
C CYS A 56 -4.38 7.81 -15.57
N THR A 57 -4.59 8.03 -16.87
CA THR A 57 -5.79 8.67 -17.42
C THR A 57 -6.98 7.70 -17.41
N ALA A 58 -8.16 8.19 -17.81
CA ALA A 58 -9.42 7.44 -17.76
C ALA A 58 -9.40 6.14 -18.58
N PHE A 59 -9.93 5.05 -17.98
CA PHE A 59 -10.21 3.78 -18.65
C PHE A 59 -11.22 2.95 -17.87
N THR A 60 -11.74 1.92 -18.51
CA THR A 60 -12.51 0.83 -17.89
C THR A 60 -11.93 -0.49 -18.38
N ASP A 61 -11.52 -1.36 -17.47
CA ASP A 61 -11.03 -2.69 -17.84
C ASP A 61 -12.16 -3.72 -17.97
N GLN A 62 -11.80 -4.94 -18.36
CA GLN A 62 -12.72 -6.07 -18.37
C GLN A 62 -13.03 -6.53 -16.94
N MET A 63 -14.20 -7.14 -16.73
CA MET A 63 -14.48 -7.90 -15.51
C MET A 63 -13.62 -9.15 -15.53
N MET A 64 -12.62 -9.24 -14.66
CA MET A 64 -11.68 -10.35 -14.62
C MET A 64 -11.17 -10.63 -13.22
N PRO A 65 -10.66 -11.84 -12.94
CA PRO A 65 -9.95 -12.13 -11.71
C PRO A 65 -8.67 -11.28 -11.62
N TYR A 66 -8.49 -10.59 -10.51
CA TYR A 66 -7.29 -9.79 -10.24
C TYR A 66 -6.06 -10.68 -10.15
N THR A 67 -4.98 -10.30 -10.79
CA THR A 67 -3.83 -11.20 -10.99
C THR A 67 -2.83 -11.21 -9.85
N VAL A 68 -2.94 -10.24 -8.93
CA VAL A 68 -1.99 -10.03 -7.81
C VAL A 68 -2.74 -9.69 -6.52
N ASP A 69 -2.08 -9.79 -5.37
CA ASP A 69 -2.50 -9.08 -4.16
C ASP A 69 -2.03 -7.63 -4.29
N GLU A 70 -2.92 -6.65 -4.24
CA GLU A 70 -2.54 -5.25 -4.34
C GLU A 70 -3.17 -4.40 -3.24
N TYR A 71 -2.32 -3.78 -2.42
CA TYR A 71 -2.67 -2.67 -1.54
C TYR A 71 -2.50 -1.35 -2.30
N MET A 72 -3.47 -0.46 -2.17
CA MET A 72 -3.48 0.86 -2.79
C MET A 72 -3.88 1.94 -1.79
N LEU A 73 -3.20 3.10 -1.87
CA LEU A 73 -3.61 4.35 -1.25
C LEU A 73 -3.81 5.38 -2.36
N PHE A 74 -5.04 5.86 -2.50
CA PHE A 74 -5.37 6.87 -3.50
C PHE A 74 -4.92 8.25 -3.05
N LEU A 75 -4.14 8.91 -3.90
CA LEU A 75 -3.63 10.26 -3.68
C LEU A 75 -4.47 11.31 -4.40
N GLU A 76 -4.99 10.96 -5.59
CA GLU A 76 -5.75 11.85 -6.46
C GLU A 76 -6.77 11.06 -7.29
N GLY A 77 -7.90 11.70 -7.58
CA GLY A 77 -8.95 11.13 -8.42
C GLY A 77 -9.89 10.18 -7.68
N GLU A 78 -10.71 9.50 -8.47
CA GLU A 78 -11.73 8.56 -8.00
C GLU A 78 -11.96 7.46 -9.02
N LEU A 79 -12.46 6.31 -8.57
CA LEU A 79 -12.92 5.21 -9.41
C LEU A 79 -14.12 4.50 -8.79
N SER A 80 -14.84 3.78 -9.62
CA SER A 80 -15.84 2.80 -9.20
C SER A 80 -15.32 1.39 -9.49
N MET A 81 -15.37 0.51 -8.49
CA MET A 81 -15.05 -0.89 -8.62
C MET A 81 -16.33 -1.69 -8.71
N LEU A 82 -16.66 -2.21 -9.89
CA LEU A 82 -17.84 -3.03 -10.10
C LEU A 82 -17.54 -4.49 -9.72
N LEU A 83 -18.41 -5.07 -8.89
CA LEU A 83 -18.32 -6.46 -8.45
C LEU A 83 -19.23 -7.35 -9.30
N PRO A 84 -19.00 -8.69 -9.36
CA PRO A 84 -19.79 -9.64 -10.16
C PRO A 84 -21.29 -9.66 -9.81
N ASN A 85 -21.64 -9.29 -8.58
CA ASN A 85 -23.02 -9.19 -8.13
C ASN A 85 -23.72 -7.87 -8.51
N GLY A 86 -23.04 -7.00 -9.27
CA GLY A 86 -23.54 -5.69 -9.70
C GLY A 86 -23.37 -4.57 -8.66
N THR A 87 -22.77 -4.84 -7.50
CA THR A 87 -22.44 -3.80 -6.52
C THR A 87 -21.25 -2.97 -7.02
N GLU A 88 -21.34 -1.65 -6.89
CA GLU A 88 -20.21 -0.74 -7.11
C GLU A 88 -19.68 -0.23 -5.78
N ILE A 89 -18.35 -0.23 -5.65
CA ILE A 89 -17.62 0.36 -4.54
C ILE A 89 -16.92 1.60 -5.05
N GLU A 90 -17.30 2.76 -4.53
CA GLU A 90 -16.65 4.02 -4.84
C GLU A 90 -15.38 4.16 -4.00
N ILE A 91 -14.27 4.55 -4.65
CA ILE A 91 -12.96 4.79 -4.07
C ILE A 91 -12.47 6.15 -4.55
N LYS A 92 -11.98 6.97 -3.63
CA LYS A 92 -11.56 8.34 -3.90
C LYS A 92 -10.25 8.69 -3.19
N ALA A 93 -9.69 9.82 -3.54
CA ALA A 93 -8.49 10.36 -2.89
C ALA A 93 -8.62 10.34 -1.35
N GLY A 94 -7.60 9.81 -0.68
CA GLY A 94 -7.56 9.57 0.77
C GLY A 94 -7.99 8.17 1.19
N ASP A 95 -8.65 7.39 0.32
CA ASP A 95 -9.03 6.02 0.61
C ASP A 95 -7.85 5.06 0.39
N ALA A 96 -7.79 4.03 1.25
CA ALA A 96 -6.92 2.88 1.07
C ALA A 96 -7.77 1.62 0.88
N PHE A 97 -7.31 0.69 0.05
CA PHE A 97 -8.01 -0.59 -0.16
C PHE A 97 -7.07 -1.67 -0.67
N ILE A 98 -7.52 -2.91 -0.58
CA ILE A 98 -6.79 -4.08 -1.01
C ILE A 98 -7.67 -4.91 -1.93
N ILE A 99 -7.14 -5.30 -3.09
CA ILE A 99 -7.73 -6.29 -3.98
C ILE A 99 -6.91 -7.57 -3.84
N PRO A 100 -7.51 -8.67 -3.34
CA PRO A 100 -6.81 -9.94 -3.26
C PRO A 100 -6.66 -10.59 -4.63
N LYS A 101 -5.57 -11.32 -4.84
CA LYS A 101 -5.38 -12.14 -6.03
C LYS A 101 -6.54 -13.13 -6.24
N GLY A 102 -7.02 -13.20 -7.47
CA GLY A 102 -8.15 -14.06 -7.85
C GLY A 102 -9.53 -13.47 -7.56
N PHE A 103 -9.62 -12.28 -6.99
CA PHE A 103 -10.87 -11.59 -6.80
C PHE A 103 -11.38 -11.03 -8.12
N GLU A 104 -12.60 -11.39 -8.54
CA GLU A 104 -13.20 -10.93 -9.78
C GLU A 104 -13.82 -9.55 -9.58
N CYS A 105 -13.37 -8.57 -10.34
CA CYS A 105 -13.87 -7.20 -10.31
C CYS A 105 -13.55 -6.48 -11.62
N GLN A 106 -14.20 -5.32 -11.83
CA GLN A 106 -13.96 -4.43 -12.95
C GLN A 106 -13.56 -3.05 -12.43
N TRP A 107 -12.43 -2.54 -12.87
CA TRP A 107 -11.95 -1.20 -12.61
C TRP A 107 -12.62 -0.21 -13.57
N LYS A 108 -13.29 0.82 -13.03
CA LYS A 108 -13.98 1.86 -13.81
C LYS A 108 -13.48 3.24 -13.37
N GLN A 109 -12.58 3.81 -14.14
CA GLN A 109 -11.95 5.09 -13.86
C GLN A 109 -12.34 6.11 -14.94
N THR A 110 -13.11 7.14 -14.55
CA THR A 110 -13.64 8.15 -15.47
C THR A 110 -12.73 9.37 -15.65
N GLY A 111 -11.70 9.48 -14.82
CA GLY A 111 -10.75 10.59 -14.84
C GLY A 111 -9.33 10.14 -14.51
N PHE A 112 -8.48 11.11 -14.25
CA PHE A 112 -7.11 10.86 -13.78
C PHE A 112 -7.12 10.31 -12.36
N VAL A 113 -6.25 9.31 -12.09
CA VAL A 113 -6.02 8.73 -10.78
C VAL A 113 -4.52 8.66 -10.50
N ARG A 114 -4.14 8.94 -9.25
CA ARG A 114 -2.78 8.67 -8.74
C ARG A 114 -2.86 7.88 -7.45
N LYS A 115 -2.02 6.86 -7.31
CA LYS A 115 -1.97 6.00 -6.13
C LYS A 115 -0.55 5.62 -5.73
N ILE A 116 -0.34 5.37 -4.45
CA ILE A 116 0.75 4.54 -3.94
C ILE A 116 0.26 3.10 -3.98
N PHE A 117 1.12 2.17 -4.34
CA PHE A 117 0.78 0.75 -4.37
C PHE A 117 1.86 -0.13 -3.73
N MET A 118 1.44 -1.28 -3.25
CA MET A 118 2.26 -2.45 -2.93
C MET A 118 1.62 -3.66 -3.59
N ILE A 119 2.35 -4.32 -4.47
CA ILE A 119 1.92 -5.49 -5.24
C ILE A 119 2.72 -6.71 -4.82
N LEU A 120 2.03 -7.85 -4.73
CA LEU A 120 2.62 -9.16 -4.59
C LEU A 120 1.94 -10.14 -5.56
N ASP A 121 2.70 -10.67 -6.51
CA ASP A 121 2.29 -11.80 -7.35
C ASP A 121 2.54 -13.12 -6.60
N GLY A 122 1.81 -13.29 -5.50
CA GLY A 122 1.89 -14.44 -4.61
C GLY A 122 1.09 -15.65 -5.08
N GLU A 123 0.96 -16.63 -4.19
CA GLU A 123 0.15 -17.82 -4.44
C GLU A 123 -1.35 -17.51 -4.54
N MET A 124 -2.06 -18.28 -5.35
CA MET A 124 -3.52 -18.21 -5.40
C MET A 124 -4.14 -18.65 -4.05
N PRO A 125 -5.13 -17.92 -3.54
CA PRO A 125 -5.81 -18.30 -2.32
C PRO A 125 -6.54 -19.64 -2.50
N ASN A 126 -6.50 -20.49 -1.47
CA ASN A 126 -7.27 -21.72 -1.44
C ASN A 126 -8.78 -21.40 -1.48
N ALA A 127 -9.54 -22.21 -2.23
CA ALA A 127 -10.97 -22.00 -2.48
C ALA A 127 -11.86 -21.89 -1.22
N GLY A 128 -11.36 -22.28 -0.04
CA GLY A 128 -12.09 -22.22 1.23
C GLY A 128 -11.95 -20.92 2.04
N ASN A 129 -11.04 -20.04 1.69
CA ASN A 129 -10.81 -18.82 2.50
C ASN A 129 -11.66 -17.64 2.00
N ALA A 130 -12.87 -17.51 2.54
CA ALA A 130 -13.85 -16.50 2.14
C ALA A 130 -13.38 -15.04 2.43
N SER A 131 -12.49 -14.85 3.42
CA SER A 131 -11.98 -13.51 3.77
C SER A 131 -11.08 -12.92 2.68
N LEU A 132 -10.45 -13.77 1.86
CA LEU A 132 -9.57 -13.39 0.75
C LEU A 132 -10.32 -13.22 -0.58
N LYS A 133 -11.65 -13.34 -0.58
CA LYS A 133 -12.50 -13.22 -1.76
C LYS A 133 -13.25 -11.91 -1.84
N ARG A 134 -12.73 -10.86 -1.25
CA ARG A 134 -13.38 -9.54 -1.25
C ARG A 134 -12.35 -8.42 -1.26
N ILE A 135 -12.74 -7.30 -1.82
CA ILE A 135 -12.02 -6.04 -1.62
C ILE A 135 -12.11 -5.67 -0.14
N THR A 136 -10.96 -5.40 0.46
CA THR A 136 -10.87 -5.00 1.87
C THR A 136 -10.53 -3.51 1.93
N VAL A 137 -11.43 -2.72 2.52
CA VAL A 137 -11.19 -1.30 2.81
C VAL A 137 -10.88 -1.19 4.30
N PRO A 138 -9.65 -0.83 4.70
CA PRO A 138 -9.29 -0.65 6.09
C PRO A 138 -10.17 0.40 6.76
N ASN A 139 -10.67 0.12 7.97
CA ASN A 139 -11.44 1.09 8.73
C ASN A 139 -10.52 2.14 9.36
N LEU A 140 -10.27 3.21 8.63
CA LEU A 140 -9.39 4.31 9.05
C LEU A 140 -10.03 5.23 10.11
N ALA A 141 -11.37 5.16 10.28
CA ALA A 141 -12.11 6.05 11.17
C ALA A 141 -12.20 5.56 12.63
N GLN A 142 -11.78 4.32 12.93
CA GLN A 142 -11.90 3.82 14.30
C GLN A 142 -10.93 4.53 15.24
N PRO A 143 -11.41 5.08 16.36
CA PRO A 143 -10.55 5.67 17.37
C PRO A 143 -9.68 4.58 18.01
N HIS A 144 -8.41 4.89 18.17
CA HIS A 144 -7.46 4.08 18.93
C HIS A 144 -7.27 4.72 20.31
N SER A 145 -7.05 3.89 21.33
CA SER A 145 -6.68 4.42 22.65
C SER A 145 -5.39 5.24 22.51
N MET A 146 -5.43 6.46 23.02
CA MET A 146 -4.31 7.41 22.91
C MET A 146 -3.13 7.05 23.81
N ASP A 147 -3.31 6.11 24.75
CA ASP A 147 -2.33 5.81 25.79
C ASP A 147 -1.56 4.49 25.57
N VAL A 148 -1.96 3.68 24.60
CA VAL A 148 -1.39 2.34 24.37
C VAL A 148 -1.21 2.13 22.87
N THR A 149 -0.11 1.48 22.49
CA THR A 149 0.08 0.99 21.10
C THR A 149 -0.96 -0.10 20.80
N MET A 150 -1.75 0.10 19.77
CA MET A 150 -2.77 -0.85 19.32
C MET A 150 -2.58 -1.14 17.83
N SER A 151 -2.84 -2.37 17.44
CA SER A 151 -2.83 -2.79 16.04
C SER A 151 -4.10 -3.57 15.72
N ARG A 152 -4.66 -3.30 14.54
CA ARG A 152 -5.76 -4.08 13.97
C ARG A 152 -5.36 -4.50 12.57
N ARG A 153 -5.34 -5.82 12.36
CA ARG A 153 -5.10 -6.41 11.04
C ARG A 153 -6.37 -6.39 10.22
N ASP A 154 -6.32 -5.70 9.09
CA ASP A 154 -7.43 -5.59 8.15
C ASP A 154 -7.29 -6.55 6.97
N PHE A 155 -6.06 -6.95 6.63
CA PHE A 155 -5.78 -7.90 5.56
C PHE A 155 -4.59 -8.79 5.88
N LEU A 156 -4.67 -10.04 5.44
CA LEU A 156 -3.57 -11.00 5.37
C LEU A 156 -3.80 -11.87 4.14
N ASN A 157 -2.81 -11.94 3.25
CA ASN A 157 -2.93 -12.76 2.04
C ASN A 157 -2.91 -14.26 2.33
N ALA A 158 -3.15 -15.08 1.29
CA ALA A 158 -3.24 -16.53 1.41
C ALA A 158 -1.95 -17.19 1.94
N ALA A 159 -0.79 -16.67 1.55
CA ALA A 159 0.51 -17.17 1.98
C ALA A 159 0.91 -16.68 3.39
N GLY A 160 0.18 -15.70 3.94
CA GLY A 160 0.47 -15.12 5.26
C GLY A 160 1.68 -14.20 5.32
N ASN A 161 2.18 -13.76 4.17
CA ASN A 161 3.40 -12.94 4.05
C ASN A 161 3.16 -11.50 3.59
N MET A 162 1.94 -11.16 3.12
CA MET A 162 1.52 -9.78 2.87
C MET A 162 0.38 -9.42 3.82
N CYS A 163 0.55 -8.33 4.55
CA CYS A 163 -0.36 -7.91 5.60
C CYS A 163 -0.64 -6.40 5.53
N VAL A 164 -1.84 -5.98 5.89
CA VAL A 164 -2.18 -4.57 6.09
C VAL A 164 -2.80 -4.39 7.46
N GLU A 165 -2.24 -3.45 8.23
CA GLU A 165 -2.67 -3.13 9.58
C GLU A 165 -2.90 -1.64 9.74
N VAL A 166 -3.90 -1.26 10.54
CA VAL A 166 -4.06 0.08 11.09
C VAL A 166 -3.53 0.06 12.52
N GLN A 167 -2.57 0.92 12.79
CA GLN A 167 -1.86 0.99 14.07
C GLN A 167 -2.07 2.36 14.72
N GLY A 168 -2.35 2.36 16.02
CA GLY A 168 -2.43 3.55 16.85
C GLY A 168 -1.33 3.56 17.91
N TYR A 169 -0.78 4.73 18.17
CA TYR A 169 0.34 4.90 19.11
C TYR A 169 0.07 6.00 20.13
N GLY A 170 0.48 5.72 21.37
CA GLY A 170 0.79 6.76 22.35
C GLY A 170 2.09 7.48 22.03
N ALA A 171 2.62 8.24 22.96
CA ALA A 171 3.98 8.75 22.88
C ALA A 171 4.98 7.60 23.12
N VAL A 172 5.57 7.08 22.06
CA VAL A 172 6.48 5.92 22.11
C VAL A 172 7.86 6.33 21.62
N VAL A 173 8.88 5.81 22.27
CA VAL A 173 10.28 5.83 21.80
C VAL A 173 10.80 4.39 21.86
N GLN A 174 11.19 3.85 20.75
CA GLN A 174 11.80 2.53 20.63
C GLN A 174 13.13 2.65 19.92
N MET A 175 14.21 2.34 20.62
CA MET A 175 15.56 2.35 20.08
C MET A 175 15.87 1.01 19.41
N GLY A 176 16.55 1.05 18.27
CA GLY A 176 17.05 -0.13 17.59
C GLY A 176 15.94 -1.11 17.13
N ARG A 177 14.77 -0.58 16.69
CA ARG A 177 13.71 -1.39 16.12
C ARG A 177 14.19 -2.01 14.81
N THR A 178 14.21 -3.33 14.74
CA THR A 178 14.48 -4.05 13.49
C THR A 178 13.16 -4.26 12.74
N SER A 179 13.11 -3.85 11.47
CA SER A 179 11.96 -4.11 10.61
C SER A 179 11.90 -5.60 10.27
N GLY A 180 10.82 -6.27 10.65
CA GLY A 180 10.61 -7.70 10.38
C GLY A 180 10.14 -7.99 8.96
N ALA A 181 9.81 -6.96 8.19
CA ALA A 181 9.26 -7.03 6.85
C ALA A 181 9.68 -5.80 6.02
N ASN A 182 9.40 -5.80 4.74
CA ASN A 182 9.36 -4.59 3.92
C ASN A 182 8.09 -3.83 4.31
N GLU A 183 8.20 -2.63 4.86
CA GLU A 183 7.08 -1.89 5.46
C GLU A 183 6.83 -0.57 4.73
N LEU A 184 5.65 -0.44 4.13
CA LEU A 184 5.11 0.81 3.57
C LEU A 184 4.21 1.44 4.62
N ILE A 185 4.63 2.58 5.17
CA ILE A 185 4.06 3.20 6.36
C ILE A 185 3.49 4.57 5.99
N THR A 186 2.17 4.71 5.99
CA THR A 186 1.49 5.98 5.75
C THR A 186 1.00 6.58 7.06
N ILE A 187 1.28 7.85 7.28
CA ILE A 187 0.87 8.58 8.47
C ILE A 187 -0.55 9.11 8.24
N LEU A 188 -1.52 8.54 8.92
CA LEU A 188 -2.92 8.97 8.86
C LEU A 188 -3.18 10.16 9.77
N GLU A 189 -2.50 10.20 10.92
CA GLU A 189 -2.66 11.23 11.94
C GLU A 189 -1.40 11.34 12.81
N GLY A 190 -1.05 12.54 13.23
CA GLY A 190 0.12 12.78 14.07
C GLY A 190 1.44 12.78 13.31
N SER A 191 2.48 12.19 13.88
CA SER A 191 3.81 12.15 13.28
C SER A 191 4.62 10.92 13.69
N LEU A 192 5.47 10.47 12.77
CA LEU A 192 6.48 9.43 12.97
C LEU A 192 7.87 10.02 12.73
N GLN A 193 8.79 9.85 13.66
CA GLN A 193 10.20 10.14 13.48
C GLN A 193 10.99 8.84 13.46
N LEU A 194 11.76 8.66 12.39
CA LEU A 194 12.69 7.55 12.21
C LEU A 194 14.12 8.10 12.23
N TYR A 195 15.04 7.42 12.93
CA TYR A 195 16.44 7.77 12.95
C TYR A 195 17.27 6.58 12.44
N ASP A 196 18.12 6.83 11.45
CA ASP A 196 18.89 5.81 10.74
C ASP A 196 20.31 5.60 11.29
N GLY A 197 20.64 6.24 12.41
CA GLY A 197 21.96 6.27 13.02
C GLY A 197 22.76 7.53 12.64
N GLU A 198 22.34 8.27 11.60
CA GLU A 198 23.00 9.51 11.17
C GLU A 198 22.09 10.73 11.30
N LYS A 199 20.84 10.60 10.86
CA LYS A 199 19.87 11.71 10.88
C LYS A 199 18.46 11.26 11.23
N ALA A 200 17.66 12.23 11.63
CA ALA A 200 16.23 12.06 11.88
C ALA A 200 15.43 12.38 10.61
N HIS A 201 14.50 11.48 10.27
CA HIS A 201 13.52 11.64 9.21
C HIS A 201 12.16 11.80 9.86
N VAL A 202 11.51 12.95 9.67
CA VAL A 202 10.18 13.23 10.23
C VAL A 202 9.12 13.07 9.14
N PHE A 203 8.10 12.27 9.44
CA PHE A 203 6.94 12.01 8.60
C PHE A 203 5.70 12.54 9.30
N ASN A 204 4.94 13.39 8.64
CA ASN A 204 3.71 13.98 9.14
C ASN A 204 2.49 13.36 8.46
N THR A 205 1.31 13.70 8.91
CA THR A 205 0.04 13.28 8.29
C THR A 205 0.09 13.48 6.77
N GLY A 206 -0.20 12.40 6.02
CA GLY A 206 -0.14 12.34 4.55
C GLY A 206 1.19 11.87 3.98
N ASP A 207 2.26 11.87 4.77
CA ASP A 207 3.57 11.35 4.34
C ASP A 207 3.56 9.81 4.35
N THR A 208 4.39 9.23 3.47
CA THR A 208 4.63 7.78 3.43
C THR A 208 6.12 7.49 3.51
N ALA A 209 6.48 6.64 4.48
CA ALA A 209 7.82 6.08 4.67
C ALA A 209 7.88 4.65 4.14
N TYR A 210 9.09 4.20 3.81
CA TYR A 210 9.33 2.80 3.49
C TYR A 210 10.62 2.31 4.14
N LEU A 211 10.54 1.15 4.77
CA LEU A 211 11.65 0.44 5.40
C LEU A 211 11.83 -0.92 4.74
N LEU A 212 13.07 -1.32 4.53
CA LEU A 212 13.40 -2.66 4.06
C LEU A 212 13.39 -3.66 5.22
N GLN A 213 13.07 -4.91 4.93
CA GLN A 213 13.24 -6.01 5.87
C GLN A 213 14.69 -6.07 6.38
N GLY A 214 14.85 -6.11 7.70
CA GLY A 214 16.13 -6.12 8.39
C GLY A 214 16.75 -4.73 8.61
N ASP A 215 16.10 -3.64 8.21
CA ASP A 215 16.55 -2.29 8.59
C ASP A 215 16.40 -2.08 10.09
N VAL A 216 17.37 -1.35 10.67
CA VAL A 216 17.38 -1.01 12.09
C VAL A 216 17.23 0.49 12.24
N VAL A 217 16.17 0.94 12.91
CA VAL A 217 15.85 2.34 13.11
C VAL A 217 15.48 2.63 14.57
N ASP A 218 15.73 3.84 15.03
CA ASP A 218 15.02 4.32 16.19
C ASP A 218 13.68 4.89 15.74
N TRP A 219 12.64 4.51 16.48
CA TRP A 219 11.25 4.83 16.17
C TRP A 219 10.66 5.71 17.25
N LYS A 220 10.07 6.84 16.86
CA LYS A 220 9.41 7.74 17.79
C LYS A 220 8.08 8.23 17.23
N THR A 221 7.03 8.14 18.05
CA THR A 221 5.70 8.68 17.76
C THR A 221 5.25 9.65 18.84
N ASN A 222 4.34 10.54 18.48
CA ASN A 222 3.60 11.36 19.44
C ASN A 222 2.32 10.63 19.87
N ALA A 223 1.72 11.06 20.97
CA ALA A 223 0.42 10.56 21.40
C ALA A 223 -0.64 10.84 20.31
N GLY A 224 -1.46 9.84 20.00
CA GLY A 224 -2.48 9.93 18.97
C GLY A 224 -2.01 9.71 17.54
N THR A 225 -0.74 9.32 17.34
CA THR A 225 -0.26 8.95 16.01
C THR A 225 -1.00 7.72 15.51
N ARG A 226 -1.51 7.78 14.28
CA ARG A 226 -2.17 6.68 13.57
C ARG A 226 -1.47 6.43 12.25
N LEU A 227 -1.24 5.15 11.99
CA LEU A 227 -0.54 4.68 10.79
C LEU A 227 -1.38 3.62 10.08
N ILE A 228 -1.25 3.55 8.77
CA ILE A 228 -1.54 2.34 8.03
C ILE A 228 -0.21 1.74 7.57
N VAL A 229 -0.01 0.46 7.83
CA VAL A 229 1.21 -0.26 7.49
C VAL A 229 0.84 -1.41 6.58
N ALA A 230 1.26 -1.32 5.31
CA ALA A 230 1.27 -2.45 4.40
C ALA A 230 2.66 -3.08 4.46
N SER A 231 2.73 -4.39 4.67
CA SER A 231 3.99 -5.09 4.88
C SER A 231 4.08 -6.37 4.06
N TYR A 232 5.30 -6.68 3.64
CA TYR A 232 5.63 -7.93 2.97
C TYR A 232 6.88 -8.54 3.60
N THR A 233 6.72 -9.76 4.12
CA THR A 233 7.83 -10.56 4.64
C THR A 233 8.37 -11.45 3.54
N SER A 234 9.57 -11.11 3.08
CA SER A 234 10.30 -11.94 2.10
C SER A 234 10.71 -13.26 2.77
N PRO A 235 10.46 -14.41 2.14
CA PRO A 235 11.13 -15.63 2.58
C PRO A 235 12.64 -15.48 2.42
N ASP A 236 13.38 -16.05 3.36
CA ASP A 236 14.86 -16.09 3.36
C ASP A 236 15.42 -16.85 2.15
#